data_81703b9faededfbd868928d7e62c1cef
#
_entry.id   81703b9faededfbd868928d7e62c1cef
#
_cell.length_a   1.000
_cell.length_b   1.000
_cell.length_c   1.000
_cell.angle_alpha   90.00
_cell.angle_beta   90.00
_cell.angle_gamma   90.00
#
_symmetry.space_group_name_H-M   'P 1'
#
loop_
_entity.id
_entity.type
_entity.pdbx_description
1 polymer ?
#
loop_
_entity_poly.entity_id
_entity_poly.type
_entity_poly.pdbx_seq_one_letter_code
_entity_poly.pdbx_strand_id
1 'polypeptide(L)'
;MREIQASVITDTIERLCIEANQVLPDDIKKSIQACRASEDGQIACGILDNIIENYQIAENEQVPICQDTGMACVFLEIGQDVHIAGGDLTEAVNEGVRRGYTNGYLRKSVVKDPVRRGNTGDNTPAMLYTEIVPGENIKITVGPKGFGSENMSAIRMFKPSAGIEGIKDFILETVETAGPNPCPPMVVGVGIGGTFDKAALLAKKALMRPVDSENEDPYYADLEKEMLDEDQPAWDRSTGIWRKDDCNRSEHRNNADSHCRYAMCDQHQLPRNTTQNGGDLRWNVILHYHLAKNLRRHSMQVTPFI
;
A
#
# COMPACT_ATOMS: atom_id res chain seq x y z
N MET A 1 -17.12 26.24 -10.32
CA MET A 1 -17.43 24.81 -10.09
C MET A 1 -17.09 24.10 -11.37
N ARG A 2 -16.17 23.17 -11.33
CA ARG A 2 -15.72 22.41 -12.51
C ARG A 2 -16.56 21.15 -12.67
N GLU A 3 -17.10 20.93 -13.85
CA GLU A 3 -17.84 19.72 -14.16
C GLU A 3 -16.91 18.62 -14.68
N ILE A 4 -17.01 17.43 -14.11
CA ILE A 4 -16.27 16.22 -14.54
C ILE A 4 -17.29 15.13 -14.80
N GLN A 5 -17.24 14.54 -15.99
CA GLN A 5 -18.14 13.47 -16.38
C GLN A 5 -17.76 12.16 -15.67
N ALA A 6 -18.74 11.44 -15.15
CA ALA A 6 -18.55 10.14 -14.51
C ALA A 6 -17.84 9.12 -15.41
N SER A 7 -18.09 9.20 -16.74
CA SER A 7 -17.38 8.35 -17.72
C SER A 7 -15.85 8.55 -17.72
N VAL A 8 -15.38 9.78 -17.49
CA VAL A 8 -13.93 10.07 -17.43
C VAL A 8 -13.31 9.40 -16.20
N ILE A 9 -14.05 9.34 -15.07
CA ILE A 9 -13.64 8.62 -13.88
C ILE A 9 -13.56 7.12 -14.17
N THR A 10 -14.58 6.57 -14.83
CA THR A 10 -14.64 5.17 -15.26
C THR A 10 -13.43 4.79 -16.11
N ASP A 11 -13.17 5.53 -17.19
CA ASP A 11 -12.08 5.25 -18.12
C ASP A 11 -10.69 5.38 -17.43
N THR A 12 -10.57 6.34 -16.52
CA THR A 12 -9.34 6.53 -15.73
C THR A 12 -9.09 5.34 -14.81
N ILE A 13 -10.11 4.85 -14.09
CA ILE A 13 -9.99 3.72 -13.18
C ILE A 13 -9.72 2.42 -13.94
N GLU A 14 -10.39 2.20 -15.08
CA GLU A 14 -10.09 1.07 -15.97
C GLU A 14 -8.61 1.01 -16.30
N ARG A 15 -8.06 2.11 -16.83
CA ARG A 15 -6.64 2.22 -17.18
C ARG A 15 -5.74 1.99 -15.97
N LEU A 16 -6.03 2.63 -14.82
CA LEU A 16 -5.21 2.49 -13.62
C LEU A 16 -5.23 1.07 -13.05
N CYS A 17 -6.35 0.35 -13.11
CA CYS A 17 -6.42 -1.06 -12.72
C CYS A 17 -5.49 -1.93 -13.56
N ILE A 18 -5.45 -1.72 -14.86
CA ILE A 18 -4.59 -2.47 -15.78
C ILE A 18 -3.12 -2.14 -15.52
N GLU A 19 -2.77 -0.85 -15.57
CA GLU A 19 -1.42 -0.37 -15.38
C GLU A 19 -0.83 -0.80 -14.02
N ALA A 20 -1.61 -0.70 -12.94
CA ALA A 20 -1.16 -1.05 -11.62
C ALA A 20 -0.86 -2.57 -11.45
N ASN A 21 -1.38 -3.42 -12.30
CA ASN A 21 -1.11 -4.85 -12.29
C ASN A 21 -0.03 -5.30 -13.27
N GLN A 22 0.32 -4.47 -14.26
CA GLN A 22 1.27 -4.84 -15.31
C GLN A 22 2.61 -4.12 -15.20
N VAL A 23 2.63 -2.91 -14.61
CA VAL A 23 3.83 -2.07 -14.57
C VAL A 23 4.18 -1.72 -13.13
N LEU A 24 5.38 -2.09 -12.70
CA LEU A 24 5.90 -1.75 -11.39
C LEU A 24 6.37 -0.29 -11.38
N PRO A 25 6.05 0.52 -10.34
CA PRO A 25 6.56 1.88 -10.20
C PRO A 25 8.09 1.94 -10.12
N ASP A 26 8.67 3.05 -10.59
CA ASP A 26 10.12 3.20 -10.69
C ASP A 26 10.82 3.25 -9.32
N ASP A 27 10.19 3.79 -8.29
CA ASP A 27 10.69 3.80 -6.92
C ASP A 27 10.86 2.37 -6.37
N ILE A 28 9.89 1.50 -6.65
CA ILE A 28 9.95 0.09 -6.27
C ILE A 28 10.97 -0.68 -7.11
N LYS A 29 11.04 -0.44 -8.44
CA LYS A 29 12.07 -1.05 -9.30
C LYS A 29 13.47 -0.72 -8.78
N LYS A 30 13.74 0.56 -8.46
CA LYS A 30 15.01 1.02 -7.90
C LYS A 30 15.31 0.34 -6.55
N SER A 31 14.31 0.23 -5.68
CA SER A 31 14.47 -0.43 -4.38
C SER A 31 14.85 -1.89 -4.54
N ILE A 32 14.17 -2.65 -5.41
CA ILE A 32 14.49 -4.06 -5.68
C ILE A 32 15.89 -4.21 -6.29
N GLN A 33 16.27 -3.33 -7.22
CA GLN A 33 17.60 -3.35 -7.84
C GLN A 33 18.71 -3.02 -6.83
N ALA A 34 18.47 -2.08 -5.91
CA ALA A 34 19.41 -1.77 -4.83
C ALA A 34 19.58 -2.97 -3.89
N CYS A 35 18.49 -3.63 -3.52
CA CYS A 35 18.52 -4.86 -2.76
C CYS A 35 19.35 -5.95 -3.44
N ARG A 36 19.13 -6.14 -4.75
CA ARG A 36 19.90 -7.13 -5.51
C ARG A 36 21.39 -6.80 -5.56
N ALA A 37 21.73 -5.50 -5.64
CA ALA A 37 23.13 -5.05 -5.70
C ALA A 37 23.87 -5.24 -4.37
N SER A 38 23.16 -5.16 -3.23
CA SER A 38 23.73 -5.32 -1.90
C SER A 38 23.70 -6.77 -1.37
N GLU A 39 22.93 -7.66 -2.02
CA GLU A 39 22.78 -9.06 -1.60
C GLU A 39 23.95 -9.91 -2.08
N ASP A 40 24.55 -10.71 -1.18
CA ASP A 40 25.67 -11.62 -1.45
C ASP A 40 25.28 -13.11 -1.35
N GLY A 41 24.09 -13.42 -0.81
CA GLY A 41 23.57 -14.77 -0.70
C GLY A 41 23.13 -15.33 -2.05
N GLN A 42 23.74 -16.39 -2.52
CA GLN A 42 23.47 -16.95 -3.87
C GLN A 42 21.98 -17.26 -4.12
N ILE A 43 21.26 -17.78 -3.12
CA ILE A 43 19.83 -18.11 -3.24
C ILE A 43 19.01 -16.83 -3.31
N ALA A 44 19.27 -15.86 -2.44
CA ALA A 44 18.57 -14.58 -2.40
C ALA A 44 18.80 -13.76 -3.68
N CYS A 45 20.03 -13.74 -4.18
CA CYS A 45 20.37 -13.18 -5.48
C CYS A 45 19.51 -13.77 -6.61
N GLY A 46 19.42 -15.10 -6.68
CA GLY A 46 18.61 -15.78 -7.70
C GLY A 46 17.11 -15.46 -7.59
N ILE A 47 16.58 -15.30 -6.37
CA ILE A 47 15.18 -14.89 -6.17
C ILE A 47 14.96 -13.45 -6.65
N LEU A 48 15.86 -12.52 -6.30
CA LEU A 48 15.77 -11.12 -6.73
C LEU A 48 15.93 -10.99 -8.24
N ASP A 49 16.83 -11.75 -8.87
CA ASP A 49 16.98 -11.80 -10.33
C ASP A 49 15.67 -12.26 -11.00
N ASN A 50 15.02 -13.32 -10.49
CA ASN A 50 13.72 -13.77 -10.97
C ASN A 50 12.62 -12.72 -10.81
N ILE A 51 12.61 -11.95 -9.70
CA ILE A 51 11.65 -10.86 -9.50
C ILE A 51 11.89 -9.74 -10.51
N ILE A 52 13.15 -9.41 -10.77
CA ILE A 52 13.52 -8.39 -11.76
C ILE A 52 13.10 -8.81 -13.17
N GLU A 53 13.40 -10.04 -13.56
CA GLU A 53 12.98 -10.58 -14.85
C GLU A 53 11.44 -10.61 -14.98
N ASN A 54 10.74 -11.04 -13.94
CA ASN A 54 9.28 -11.13 -13.93
C ASN A 54 8.60 -9.78 -14.18
N TYR A 55 9.01 -8.69 -13.51
CA TYR A 55 8.37 -7.40 -13.76
C TYR A 55 8.74 -6.82 -15.12
N GLN A 56 9.92 -7.14 -15.68
CA GLN A 56 10.30 -6.75 -17.03
C GLN A 56 9.45 -7.48 -18.09
N ILE A 57 9.23 -8.78 -17.93
CA ILE A 57 8.34 -9.57 -18.79
C ILE A 57 6.92 -9.00 -18.71
N ALA A 58 6.40 -8.77 -17.49
CA ALA A 58 5.06 -8.25 -17.30
C ALA A 58 4.82 -6.91 -18.01
N GLU A 59 5.79 -5.99 -17.92
CA GLU A 59 5.71 -4.68 -18.57
C GLU A 59 5.82 -4.80 -20.11
N ASN A 60 6.75 -5.63 -20.60
CA ASN A 60 6.99 -5.78 -22.04
C ASN A 60 5.85 -6.53 -22.74
N GLU A 61 5.31 -7.57 -22.12
CA GLU A 61 4.26 -8.41 -22.69
C GLU A 61 2.84 -7.97 -22.31
N GLN A 62 2.71 -6.91 -21.46
CA GLN A 62 1.43 -6.38 -20.99
C GLN A 62 0.57 -7.45 -20.29
N VAL A 63 1.23 -8.26 -19.43
CA VAL A 63 0.60 -9.30 -18.62
C VAL A 63 0.71 -8.96 -17.13
N PRO A 64 -0.17 -9.50 -16.28
CA PRO A 64 -0.09 -9.24 -14.85
C PRO A 64 1.22 -9.75 -14.23
N ILE A 65 1.82 -8.94 -13.36
CA ILE A 65 3.04 -9.27 -12.60
C ILE A 65 2.84 -10.52 -11.73
N CYS A 66 1.61 -10.78 -11.29
CA CYS A 66 1.26 -11.89 -10.39
C CYS A 66 -0.12 -12.45 -10.70
N GLN A 67 -0.32 -13.72 -10.33
CA GLN A 67 -1.62 -14.38 -10.37
C GLN A 67 -2.62 -13.81 -9.36
N ASP A 68 -2.18 -13.21 -8.26
CA ASP A 68 -3.06 -12.50 -7.32
C ASP A 68 -3.09 -11.00 -7.66
N THR A 69 -4.08 -10.60 -8.42
CA THR A 69 -4.34 -9.20 -8.77
C THR A 69 -5.27 -8.52 -7.76
N GLY A 70 -5.70 -9.25 -6.74
CA GLY A 70 -6.40 -8.76 -5.55
C GLY A 70 -7.74 -8.11 -5.80
N MET A 71 -8.15 -7.26 -4.85
CA MET A 71 -9.27 -6.33 -5.00
C MET A 71 -8.76 -4.91 -5.28
N ALA A 72 -9.53 -4.12 -5.99
CA ALA A 72 -9.18 -2.72 -6.22
C ALA A 72 -9.50 -1.87 -4.99
N CYS A 73 -8.48 -1.25 -4.38
CA CYS A 73 -8.64 -0.16 -3.43
C CYS A 73 -8.52 1.15 -4.21
N VAL A 74 -9.59 1.95 -4.20
CA VAL A 74 -9.68 3.20 -4.94
C VAL A 74 -9.79 4.35 -3.95
N PHE A 75 -8.83 5.27 -3.99
CA PHE A 75 -8.82 6.48 -3.19
C PHE A 75 -9.11 7.67 -4.09
N LEU A 76 -10.14 8.43 -3.75
CA LEU A 76 -10.55 9.66 -4.43
C LEU A 76 -10.36 10.85 -3.52
N GLU A 77 -9.49 11.77 -3.89
CA GLU A 77 -9.42 13.12 -3.32
C GLU A 77 -10.20 14.04 -4.27
N ILE A 78 -11.40 14.44 -3.84
CA ILE A 78 -12.34 15.20 -4.68
C ILE A 78 -12.27 16.66 -4.28
N GLY A 79 -11.93 17.53 -5.23
CA GLY A 79 -11.93 18.96 -5.00
C GLY A 79 -13.33 19.48 -4.64
N GLN A 80 -13.41 20.36 -3.63
CA GLN A 80 -14.66 20.92 -3.14
C GLN A 80 -15.47 21.66 -4.22
N ASP A 81 -14.79 22.18 -5.25
CA ASP A 81 -15.40 22.91 -6.37
C ASP A 81 -15.69 22.02 -7.60
N VAL A 82 -15.64 20.69 -7.42
CA VAL A 82 -15.98 19.72 -8.47
C VAL A 82 -17.46 19.36 -8.40
N HIS A 83 -18.08 19.31 -9.56
CA HIS A 83 -19.39 18.70 -9.77
C HIS A 83 -19.23 17.47 -10.67
N ILE A 84 -19.63 16.30 -10.17
CA ILE A 84 -19.63 15.06 -10.94
C ILE A 84 -20.97 14.95 -11.65
N ALA A 85 -20.93 14.87 -12.98
CA ALA A 85 -22.10 14.82 -13.83
C ALA A 85 -22.13 13.53 -14.67
N GLY A 86 -23.30 13.22 -15.24
CA GLY A 86 -23.45 12.13 -16.20
C GLY A 86 -23.53 10.73 -15.58
N GLY A 87 -23.69 10.59 -14.25
CA GLY A 87 -23.85 9.30 -13.60
C GLY A 87 -23.55 9.31 -12.10
N ASP A 88 -23.81 8.19 -11.45
CA ASP A 88 -23.45 7.96 -10.05
C ASP A 88 -21.94 7.67 -9.91
N LEU A 89 -21.29 8.29 -8.93
CA LEU A 89 -19.86 8.16 -8.73
C LEU A 89 -19.45 6.72 -8.35
N THR A 90 -20.21 6.08 -7.47
CA THR A 90 -19.90 4.72 -7.01
C THR A 90 -20.04 3.72 -8.16
N GLU A 91 -21.08 3.87 -8.98
CA GLU A 91 -21.25 3.05 -10.17
C GLU A 91 -20.16 3.30 -11.21
N ALA A 92 -19.74 4.56 -11.41
CA ALA A 92 -18.62 4.89 -12.30
C ALA A 92 -17.30 4.24 -11.87
N VAL A 93 -17.02 4.24 -10.56
CA VAL A 93 -15.86 3.56 -9.99
C VAL A 93 -15.93 2.04 -10.21
N ASN A 94 -17.08 1.42 -9.88
CA ASN A 94 -17.27 -0.02 -10.05
C ASN A 94 -17.21 -0.44 -11.51
N GLU A 95 -17.76 0.35 -12.42
CA GLU A 95 -17.68 0.09 -13.86
C GLU A 95 -16.24 0.17 -14.36
N GLY A 96 -15.45 1.14 -13.89
CA GLY A 96 -14.01 1.21 -14.20
C GLY A 96 -13.25 -0.02 -13.74
N VAL A 97 -13.50 -0.49 -12.51
CA VAL A 97 -12.92 -1.74 -11.98
C VAL A 97 -13.36 -2.95 -12.80
N ARG A 98 -14.64 -3.08 -13.10
CA ARG A 98 -15.20 -4.18 -13.92
C ARG A 98 -14.51 -4.26 -15.27
N ARG A 99 -14.38 -3.12 -15.97
CA ARG A 99 -13.69 -3.04 -17.25
C ARG A 99 -12.20 -3.36 -17.12
N GLY A 100 -11.53 -2.74 -16.16
CA GLY A 100 -10.10 -2.94 -15.93
C GLY A 100 -9.74 -4.40 -15.67
N TYR A 101 -10.51 -5.08 -14.79
CA TYR A 101 -10.26 -6.50 -14.50
C TYR A 101 -10.66 -7.44 -15.65
N THR A 102 -11.57 -7.01 -16.52
CA THR A 102 -11.97 -7.80 -17.70
C THR A 102 -10.99 -7.60 -18.85
N ASN A 103 -10.71 -6.35 -19.21
CA ASN A 103 -9.88 -6.00 -20.36
C ASN A 103 -8.39 -6.23 -20.11
N GLY A 104 -7.95 -6.11 -18.84
CA GLY A 104 -6.58 -6.43 -18.40
C GLY A 104 -6.33 -7.91 -18.14
N TYR A 105 -7.32 -8.79 -18.35
CA TYR A 105 -7.23 -10.22 -18.05
C TYR A 105 -6.82 -10.52 -16.60
N LEU A 106 -7.26 -9.66 -15.67
CA LEU A 106 -6.93 -9.76 -14.27
C LEU A 106 -7.79 -10.80 -13.57
N ARG A 107 -7.25 -11.43 -12.52
CA ARG A 107 -7.97 -12.43 -11.73
C ARG A 107 -9.09 -11.74 -10.92
N LYS A 108 -10.32 -12.22 -11.09
CA LYS A 108 -11.50 -11.74 -10.36
C LYS A 108 -11.61 -12.49 -9.04
N SER A 109 -11.15 -11.85 -7.94
CA SER A 109 -11.00 -12.51 -6.64
C SER A 109 -12.11 -12.15 -5.64
N VAL A 110 -12.95 -11.13 -5.93
CA VAL A 110 -13.98 -10.66 -5.01
C VAL A 110 -15.14 -11.66 -4.93
N VAL A 111 -15.53 -11.97 -3.70
CA VAL A 111 -16.68 -12.84 -3.40
C VAL A 111 -17.85 -12.05 -2.86
N LYS A 112 -19.08 -12.48 -3.16
CA LYS A 112 -20.32 -11.84 -2.71
C LYS A 112 -20.50 -11.92 -1.20
N ASP A 113 -19.95 -12.97 -0.61
CA ASP A 113 -20.07 -13.25 0.82
C ASP A 113 -18.86 -14.10 1.25
N PRO A 114 -18.16 -13.74 2.33
CA PRO A 114 -16.93 -14.43 2.75
C PRO A 114 -17.18 -15.86 3.24
N VAL A 115 -18.38 -16.18 3.72
CA VAL A 115 -18.76 -17.50 4.24
C VAL A 115 -19.31 -18.39 3.12
N ARG A 116 -20.24 -17.86 2.32
CA ARG A 116 -20.89 -18.60 1.21
C ARG A 116 -20.03 -18.69 -0.05
N ARG A 117 -19.03 -17.84 -0.18
CA ARG A 117 -17.96 -17.90 -1.19
C ARG A 117 -18.39 -17.74 -2.66
N GLY A 118 -19.56 -17.24 -2.97
CA GLY A 118 -19.96 -16.99 -4.35
C GLY A 118 -19.15 -15.83 -4.96
N ASN A 119 -18.43 -16.08 -6.09
CA ASN A 119 -17.69 -15.02 -6.78
C ASN A 119 -18.61 -13.98 -7.41
N THR A 120 -18.21 -12.72 -7.46
CA THR A 120 -18.99 -11.66 -8.11
C THR A 120 -18.96 -11.75 -9.64
N GLY A 121 -17.87 -12.28 -10.19
CA GLY A 121 -17.66 -12.47 -11.61
C GLY A 121 -17.03 -11.27 -12.34
N ASP A 122 -16.92 -10.14 -11.65
CA ASP A 122 -16.44 -8.86 -12.22
C ASP A 122 -15.47 -8.08 -11.34
N ASN A 123 -15.09 -8.67 -10.20
CA ASN A 123 -14.21 -8.09 -9.18
C ASN A 123 -14.74 -6.81 -8.51
N THR A 124 -16.03 -6.60 -8.50
CA THR A 124 -16.70 -5.52 -7.78
C THR A 124 -17.43 -6.02 -6.52
N PRO A 125 -17.74 -5.15 -5.54
CA PRO A 125 -17.42 -3.73 -5.48
C PRO A 125 -15.94 -3.43 -5.21
N ALA A 126 -15.48 -2.25 -5.64
CA ALA A 126 -14.21 -1.70 -5.21
C ALA A 126 -14.24 -1.32 -3.72
N MET A 127 -13.09 -1.33 -3.05
CA MET A 127 -12.91 -0.67 -1.77
C MET A 127 -12.71 0.82 -2.03
N LEU A 128 -13.81 1.59 -1.98
CA LEU A 128 -13.82 3.02 -2.30
C LEU A 128 -13.65 3.87 -1.05
N TYR A 129 -12.63 4.73 -1.07
CA TYR A 129 -12.37 5.74 -0.05
C TYR A 129 -12.42 7.12 -0.68
N THR A 130 -13.25 8.02 -0.13
CA THR A 130 -13.42 9.37 -0.65
C THR A 130 -13.04 10.40 0.40
N GLU A 131 -12.38 11.47 -0.04
CA GLU A 131 -12.02 12.61 0.78
C GLU A 131 -12.31 13.89 0.00
N ILE A 132 -12.92 14.88 0.64
CA ILE A 132 -13.13 16.21 0.06
C ILE A 132 -11.93 17.07 0.42
N VAL A 133 -11.30 17.66 -0.60
CA VAL A 133 -10.12 18.52 -0.48
C VAL A 133 -10.37 19.88 -1.12
N PRO A 134 -9.61 20.93 -0.77
CA PRO A 134 -9.71 22.21 -1.47
C PRO A 134 -9.38 22.07 -2.96
N GLY A 135 -10.06 22.87 -3.81
CA GLY A 135 -9.76 22.99 -5.23
C GLY A 135 -10.79 22.34 -6.15
N GLU A 136 -10.41 22.20 -7.42
CA GLU A 136 -11.32 21.82 -8.52
C GLU A 136 -10.84 20.56 -9.28
N ASN A 137 -9.94 19.77 -8.71
CA ASN A 137 -9.41 18.57 -9.31
C ASN A 137 -9.87 17.31 -8.57
N ILE A 138 -9.91 16.18 -9.27
CA ILE A 138 -10.03 14.86 -8.65
C ILE A 138 -8.68 14.17 -8.80
N LYS A 139 -8.14 13.68 -7.68
CA LYS A 139 -6.98 12.78 -7.68
C LYS A 139 -7.46 11.37 -7.41
N ILE A 140 -7.11 10.47 -8.31
CA ILE A 140 -7.47 9.05 -8.23
C ILE A 140 -6.20 8.24 -7.98
N THR A 141 -6.23 7.42 -6.94
CA THR A 141 -5.18 6.43 -6.66
C THR A 141 -5.82 5.05 -6.63
N VAL A 142 -5.27 4.12 -7.41
CA VAL A 142 -5.71 2.72 -7.42
C VAL A 142 -4.58 1.84 -6.94
N GLY A 143 -4.88 1.03 -5.91
CA GLY A 143 -3.95 0.04 -5.39
C GLY A 143 -4.61 -1.35 -5.38
N PRO A 144 -4.18 -2.27 -6.26
CA PRO A 144 -4.63 -3.66 -6.18
C PRO A 144 -4.11 -4.29 -4.89
N LYS A 145 -5.01 -4.81 -4.05
CA LYS A 145 -4.66 -5.37 -2.74
C LYS A 145 -4.88 -6.88 -2.71
N GLY A 146 -3.76 -7.62 -2.73
CA GLY A 146 -3.77 -9.07 -2.63
C GLY A 146 -4.26 -9.55 -1.26
N PHE A 147 -4.98 -10.67 -1.24
CA PHE A 147 -5.57 -11.18 0.00
C PHE A 147 -4.54 -11.84 0.93
N GLY A 148 -3.46 -12.41 0.40
CA GLY A 148 -2.39 -12.97 1.22
C GLY A 148 -1.80 -11.93 2.16
N SER A 149 -1.46 -10.77 1.64
CA SER A 149 -0.92 -9.65 2.42
C SER A 149 -1.99 -8.94 3.26
N GLU A 150 -3.25 -8.83 2.79
CA GLU A 150 -4.34 -8.25 3.59
C GLU A 150 -4.63 -9.06 4.84
N ASN A 151 -4.57 -10.39 4.75
CA ASN A 151 -4.82 -11.29 5.88
C ASN A 151 -3.75 -11.21 6.98
N MET A 152 -2.59 -10.65 6.68
CA MET A 152 -1.50 -10.46 7.66
C MET A 152 -1.59 -9.10 8.37
N SER A 153 -2.59 -8.29 8.05
CA SER A 153 -2.82 -7.01 8.72
C SER A 153 -3.30 -7.23 10.15
N ALA A 154 -2.81 -6.39 11.08
CA ALA A 154 -3.18 -6.45 12.48
C ALA A 154 -3.55 -5.07 13.02
N ILE A 155 -4.41 -5.04 14.03
CA ILE A 155 -4.79 -3.84 14.77
C ILE A 155 -4.71 -4.09 16.27
N ARG A 156 -4.19 -3.12 17.00
CA ARG A 156 -4.14 -3.17 18.46
C ARG A 156 -4.50 -1.82 19.07
N MET A 157 -5.31 -1.85 20.13
CA MET A 157 -5.66 -0.68 20.91
C MET A 157 -4.72 -0.60 22.10
N PHE A 158 -3.98 0.50 22.22
CA PHE A 158 -3.02 0.70 23.30
C PHE A 158 -3.53 1.66 24.36
N LYS A 159 -3.11 1.43 25.61
CA LYS A 159 -3.20 2.43 26.67
C LYS A 159 -2.06 3.44 26.49
N PRO A 160 -2.23 4.72 26.88
CA PRO A 160 -1.15 5.72 26.78
C PRO A 160 0.17 5.31 27.43
N SER A 161 0.09 4.49 28.49
CA SER A 161 1.27 3.98 29.22
C SER A 161 2.13 3.01 28.40
N ALA A 162 1.68 2.48 27.28
CA ALA A 162 2.49 1.64 26.41
C ALA A 162 3.62 2.44 25.71
N GLY A 163 3.37 3.72 25.50
CA GLY A 163 4.34 4.61 24.84
C GLY A 163 4.70 4.17 23.43
N ILE A 164 5.78 4.75 22.92
CA ILE A 164 6.28 4.42 21.58
C ILE A 164 6.88 3.01 21.51
N GLU A 165 7.50 2.55 22.58
CA GLU A 165 8.11 1.22 22.62
C GLU A 165 7.05 0.11 22.45
N GLY A 166 5.89 0.23 23.09
CA GLY A 166 4.82 -0.74 22.89
C GLY A 166 4.27 -0.74 21.45
N ILE A 167 4.37 0.38 20.72
CA ILE A 167 4.02 0.48 19.30
C ILE A 167 5.07 -0.24 18.46
N LYS A 168 6.36 0.02 18.69
CA LYS A 168 7.49 -0.64 18.00
C LYS A 168 7.43 -2.15 18.18
N ASP A 169 7.28 -2.62 19.43
CA ASP A 169 7.15 -4.04 19.74
C ASP A 169 6.02 -4.69 18.94
N PHE A 170 4.86 -4.01 18.83
CA PHE A 170 3.73 -4.53 18.07
C PHE A 170 4.00 -4.59 16.56
N ILE A 171 4.71 -3.62 16.02
CA ILE A 171 5.11 -3.62 14.60
C ILE A 171 6.01 -4.84 14.35
N LEU A 172 7.07 -5.02 15.14
CA LEU A 172 8.00 -6.14 15.01
C LEU A 172 7.31 -7.49 15.18
N GLU A 173 6.50 -7.65 16.24
CA GLU A 173 5.70 -8.86 16.49
C GLU A 173 4.81 -9.22 15.29
N THR A 174 4.20 -8.21 14.67
CA THR A 174 3.29 -8.42 13.55
C THR A 174 4.06 -8.80 12.28
N VAL A 175 5.19 -8.17 12.00
CA VAL A 175 6.08 -8.51 10.88
C VAL A 175 6.60 -9.95 11.04
N GLU A 176 7.10 -10.30 12.23
CA GLU A 176 7.58 -11.65 12.52
C GLU A 176 6.48 -12.71 12.37
N THR A 177 5.27 -12.42 12.86
CA THR A 177 4.10 -13.30 12.73
C THR A 177 3.66 -13.47 11.28
N ALA A 178 3.71 -12.41 10.50
CA ALA A 178 3.35 -12.44 9.08
C ALA A 178 4.28 -13.35 8.26
N GLY A 179 5.57 -13.32 8.57
CA GLY A 179 6.58 -14.12 7.89
C GLY A 179 6.53 -13.96 6.37
N PRO A 180 6.67 -15.04 5.60
CA PRO A 180 6.68 -14.98 4.12
C PRO A 180 5.30 -14.82 3.49
N ASN A 181 4.21 -14.88 4.27
CA ASN A 181 2.84 -14.89 3.74
C ASN A 181 2.47 -13.65 2.91
N PRO A 182 2.97 -12.42 3.22
CA PRO A 182 2.73 -11.25 2.38
C PRO A 182 3.48 -11.26 1.04
N CYS A 183 4.33 -12.24 0.79
CA CYS A 183 5.20 -12.37 -0.38
C CYS A 183 6.29 -11.26 -0.47
N PRO A 184 7.48 -11.49 0.07
CA PRO A 184 8.60 -10.54 0.02
C PRO A 184 9.01 -10.17 -1.43
N PRO A 185 9.61 -8.99 -1.65
CA PRO A 185 9.85 -7.88 -0.70
C PRO A 185 8.54 -7.16 -0.33
N MET A 186 8.42 -6.74 0.93
CA MET A 186 7.18 -6.13 1.46
C MET A 186 7.32 -4.63 1.66
N VAL A 187 6.19 -3.93 1.62
CA VAL A 187 6.02 -2.58 2.16
C VAL A 187 5.06 -2.66 3.33
N VAL A 188 5.45 -2.12 4.48
CA VAL A 188 4.64 -2.09 5.70
C VAL A 188 4.03 -0.71 5.88
N GLY A 189 2.71 -0.61 5.88
CA GLY A 189 1.99 0.62 6.15
C GLY A 189 1.53 0.66 7.60
N VAL A 190 1.92 1.69 8.35
CA VAL A 190 1.56 1.88 9.75
C VAL A 190 0.65 3.09 9.90
N GLY A 191 -0.48 2.92 10.59
CA GLY A 191 -1.39 4.01 10.94
C GLY A 191 -1.46 4.15 12.46
N ILE A 192 -1.14 5.33 12.99
CA ILE A 192 -1.10 5.63 14.42
C ILE A 192 -2.10 6.71 14.76
N GLY A 193 -2.96 6.44 15.74
CA GLY A 193 -3.93 7.41 16.26
C GLY A 193 -5.28 7.37 15.57
N GLY A 194 -6.15 8.33 15.92
CA GLY A 194 -7.53 8.38 15.47
C GLY A 194 -8.43 7.32 16.11
N THR A 195 -9.53 7.00 15.43
CA THR A 195 -10.45 5.92 15.80
C THR A 195 -10.00 4.60 15.17
N PHE A 196 -10.59 3.49 15.58
CA PHE A 196 -10.30 2.15 15.06
C PHE A 196 -10.30 2.07 13.52
N ASP A 197 -11.34 2.57 12.89
CA ASP A 197 -11.50 2.63 11.44
C ASP A 197 -10.51 3.61 10.78
N LYS A 198 -10.25 4.75 11.45
CA LYS A 198 -9.34 5.76 10.93
C LYS A 198 -7.88 5.30 10.93
N ALA A 199 -7.43 4.61 11.97
CA ALA A 199 -6.10 4.03 12.02
C ALA A 199 -5.91 2.98 10.90
N ALA A 200 -6.94 2.15 10.63
CA ALA A 200 -6.94 1.21 9.51
C ALA A 200 -6.80 1.92 8.16
N LEU A 201 -7.54 3.01 7.97
CA LEU A 201 -7.48 3.83 6.76
C LEU A 201 -6.11 4.50 6.60
N LEU A 202 -5.52 5.01 7.69
CA LEU A 202 -4.19 5.63 7.67
C LEU A 202 -3.11 4.63 7.25
N ALA A 203 -3.10 3.43 7.83
CA ALA A 203 -2.18 2.38 7.46
C ALA A 203 -2.31 1.99 5.97
N LYS A 204 -3.56 1.92 5.46
CA LYS A 204 -3.82 1.63 4.05
C LYS A 204 -3.39 2.78 3.13
N LYS A 205 -3.58 4.05 3.55
CA LYS A 205 -3.07 5.22 2.83
C LYS A 205 -1.53 5.27 2.81
N ALA A 206 -0.89 4.87 3.92
CA ALA A 206 0.56 4.82 4.00
C ALA A 206 1.17 3.94 2.89
N LEU A 207 0.53 2.82 2.56
CA LEU A 207 0.96 1.95 1.45
C LEU A 207 0.89 2.62 0.07
N MET A 208 0.13 3.71 -0.07
CA MET A 208 -0.02 4.44 -1.34
C MET A 208 1.06 5.52 -1.52
N ARG A 209 1.92 5.73 -0.53
CA ARG A 209 3.05 6.67 -0.59
C ARG A 209 4.22 6.05 -1.39
N PRO A 210 4.96 6.81 -2.20
CA PRO A 210 6.18 6.30 -2.81
C PRO A 210 7.18 5.79 -1.77
N VAL A 211 7.82 4.65 -2.03
CA VAL A 211 8.74 4.03 -1.06
C VAL A 211 10.04 4.81 -0.87
N ASP A 212 10.39 5.68 -1.81
CA ASP A 212 11.55 6.57 -1.73
C ASP A 212 11.22 7.95 -1.11
N SER A 213 9.95 8.18 -0.69
CA SER A 213 9.55 9.39 0.01
C SER A 213 9.76 9.28 1.52
N GLU A 214 10.19 10.35 2.16
CA GLU A 214 10.23 10.46 3.62
C GLU A 214 8.91 11.00 4.18
N ASN A 215 8.63 10.75 5.45
CA ASN A 215 7.51 11.37 6.15
C ASN A 215 7.76 12.88 6.28
N GLU A 216 6.69 13.68 6.15
CA GLU A 216 6.79 15.14 6.29
C GLU A 216 7.10 15.57 7.74
N ASP A 217 6.70 14.77 8.73
CA ASP A 217 7.08 14.98 10.13
C ASP A 217 8.41 14.29 10.41
N PRO A 218 9.47 15.04 10.80
CA PRO A 218 10.79 14.49 11.07
C PRO A 218 10.80 13.39 12.14
N TYR A 219 9.92 13.48 13.13
CA TYR A 219 9.80 12.46 14.18
C TYR A 219 9.40 11.10 13.60
N TYR A 220 8.41 11.08 12.70
CA TYR A 220 7.99 9.84 12.05
C TYR A 220 8.97 9.39 10.96
N ALA A 221 9.65 10.33 10.30
CA ALA A 221 10.73 9.98 9.36
C ALA A 221 11.89 9.25 10.07
N ASP A 222 12.27 9.71 11.26
CA ASP A 222 13.30 9.05 12.06
C ASP A 222 12.80 7.69 12.60
N LEU A 223 11.54 7.60 13.00
CA LEU A 223 10.93 6.34 13.44
C LEU A 223 10.86 5.31 12.29
N GLU A 224 10.53 5.74 11.06
CA GLU A 224 10.56 4.87 9.88
C GLU A 224 11.96 4.26 9.68
N LYS A 225 13.01 5.07 9.81
CA LYS A 225 14.41 4.63 9.67
C LYS A 225 14.80 3.66 10.79
N GLU A 226 14.47 4.00 12.04
CA GLU A 226 14.75 3.15 13.19
C GLU A 226 14.09 1.77 13.05
N MET A 227 12.80 1.74 12.68
CA MET A 227 12.07 0.48 12.50
C MET A 227 12.64 -0.38 11.38
N LEU A 228 13.11 0.22 10.29
CA LEU A 228 13.79 -0.51 9.22
C LEU A 228 15.06 -1.20 9.70
N ASP A 229 15.84 -0.54 10.55
CA ASP A 229 17.08 -1.11 11.10
C ASP A 229 16.79 -2.22 12.11
N GLU A 230 15.75 -2.07 12.95
CA GLU A 230 15.35 -3.06 13.94
C GLU A 230 14.72 -4.32 13.32
N ASP A 231 14.00 -4.18 12.22
CA ASP A 231 13.28 -5.28 11.56
C ASP A 231 14.19 -6.19 10.72
N GLN A 232 15.41 -5.75 10.39
CA GLN A 232 16.36 -6.54 9.59
C GLN A 232 16.53 -7.99 10.07
N PRO A 233 16.76 -8.28 11.38
CA PRO A 233 16.88 -9.66 11.84
C PRO A 233 15.60 -10.47 11.77
N ALA A 234 14.44 -9.85 11.96
CA ALA A 234 13.15 -10.51 11.87
C ALA A 234 12.79 -10.83 10.40
N TRP A 235 13.14 -9.92 9.50
CA TRP A 235 12.94 -10.07 8.06
C TRP A 235 13.74 -11.23 7.47
N ASP A 236 15.02 -11.33 7.76
CA ASP A 236 15.88 -12.41 7.28
C ASP A 236 15.37 -13.79 7.73
N ARG A 237 14.76 -13.87 8.91
CA ARG A 237 14.10 -15.09 9.39
C ARG A 237 12.79 -15.40 8.67
N SER A 238 12.02 -14.39 8.28
CA SER A 238 10.69 -14.54 7.70
C SER A 238 10.72 -14.98 6.23
N THR A 239 11.78 -14.65 5.49
CA THR A 239 11.91 -15.02 4.08
C THR A 239 12.22 -16.50 3.87
N GLY A 240 12.54 -17.25 4.94
CA GLY A 240 13.00 -18.64 4.85
C GLY A 240 14.37 -18.80 4.20
N ILE A 241 15.06 -17.69 3.92
CA ILE A 241 16.40 -17.67 3.37
C ILE A 241 17.37 -17.60 4.56
N TRP A 242 17.77 -18.76 5.07
CA TRP A 242 18.73 -18.88 6.15
C TRP A 242 20.13 -18.55 5.64
N ARG A 243 20.71 -17.46 6.10
CA ARG A 243 22.16 -17.29 6.05
C ARG A 243 22.81 -18.22 7.08
N LYS A 244 23.67 -19.09 6.60
CA LYS A 244 24.43 -20.02 7.44
C LYS A 244 25.42 -19.31 8.38
N ASP A 245 25.66 -18.00 8.16
CA ASP A 245 26.74 -17.22 8.80
C ASP A 245 26.25 -16.23 9.86
N ASP A 246 24.96 -16.15 10.17
CA ASP A 246 24.40 -15.17 11.12
C ASP A 246 24.76 -15.42 12.60
N CYS A 247 25.46 -16.51 12.90
CA CYS A 247 25.96 -16.78 14.26
C CYS A 247 27.22 -15.99 14.64
N ASN A 248 27.90 -15.28 13.74
CA ASN A 248 29.22 -14.71 13.98
C ASN A 248 29.44 -13.24 13.59
N ARG A 249 28.43 -12.46 13.22
CA ARG A 249 28.64 -11.04 12.86
C ARG A 249 27.90 -10.06 13.77
N SER A 250 28.47 -9.85 14.95
CA SER A 250 28.16 -8.67 15.77
C SER A 250 29.04 -7.44 15.47
N GLU A 251 29.86 -7.47 14.43
CA GLU A 251 30.78 -6.37 14.09
C GLU A 251 30.79 -6.14 12.58
N HIS A 252 30.11 -5.15 12.11
CA HIS A 252 30.18 -4.33 10.90
C HIS A 252 28.78 -4.05 10.33
N ARG A 253 28.07 -3.13 10.99
CA ARG A 253 26.82 -2.55 10.46
C ARG A 253 27.14 -1.13 9.97
N ASN A 254 27.42 -1.00 8.71
CA ASN A 254 27.38 0.27 7.99
C ASN A 254 27.07 0.01 6.53
N ASN A 255 25.85 -0.42 6.21
CA ASN A 255 25.25 -0.25 4.89
C ASN A 255 23.73 -0.29 5.04
N ALA A 256 23.14 0.90 4.96
CA ALA A 256 21.70 1.13 5.07
C ALA A 256 21.02 0.94 3.71
N ASP A 257 20.86 -0.32 3.27
CA ASP A 257 19.97 -0.63 2.15
C ASP A 257 19.05 -1.78 2.57
N SER A 258 18.00 -1.40 3.28
CA SER A 258 17.01 -2.33 3.80
C SER A 258 15.95 -2.66 2.74
N HIS A 259 15.60 -3.92 2.64
CA HIS A 259 14.66 -4.48 1.66
C HIS A 259 13.20 -4.20 1.99
N CYS A 260 12.92 -3.62 3.15
CA CYS A 260 11.61 -3.24 3.62
C CYS A 260 11.59 -1.73 3.90
N ARG A 261 10.58 -1.03 3.41
CA ARG A 261 10.39 0.38 3.76
C ARG A 261 9.05 0.56 4.44
N TYR A 262 9.09 1.26 5.55
CA TYR A 262 7.91 1.64 6.30
C TYR A 262 7.39 2.97 5.76
N ALA A 263 6.09 3.02 5.58
CA ALA A 263 5.38 4.25 5.32
C ALA A 263 4.40 4.51 6.46
N MET A 264 4.64 5.54 7.24
CA MET A 264 3.77 5.95 8.34
C MET A 264 2.92 7.13 7.91
N CYS A 265 1.67 7.14 8.32
CA CYS A 265 0.77 8.25 8.13
C CYS A 265 0.26 8.72 9.49
N ASP A 266 0.59 9.96 9.83
CA ASP A 266 0.22 10.57 11.10
C ASP A 266 -1.19 11.19 11.05
N GLN A 267 -1.87 11.22 12.19
CA GLN A 267 -3.16 11.87 12.35
C GLN A 267 -3.12 13.40 12.18
N HIS A 268 -1.94 14.03 12.24
CA HIS A 268 -1.80 15.48 12.05
C HIS A 268 -2.06 15.95 10.62
N GLN A 269 -2.05 15.05 9.64
CA GLN A 269 -2.48 15.35 8.27
C GLN A 269 -4.01 15.42 8.11
N LEU A 270 -4.76 15.22 9.19
CA LEU A 270 -6.20 15.43 9.21
C LEU A 270 -6.52 16.86 9.63
N PRO A 271 -7.52 17.53 9.03
CA PRO A 271 -7.96 18.85 9.48
C PRO A 271 -8.28 18.82 10.97
N ARG A 272 -7.68 19.72 11.73
CA ARG A 272 -7.91 19.86 13.17
C ARG A 272 -9.33 20.35 13.41
N ASN A 273 -10.27 19.42 13.57
CA ASN A 273 -11.55 19.69 14.23
C ASN A 273 -11.71 18.68 15.34
N THR A 274 -11.01 18.91 16.45
CA THR A 274 -11.27 18.19 17.69
C THR A 274 -11.46 19.19 18.80
N THR A 275 -12.68 19.25 19.27
CA THR A 275 -13.04 19.81 20.57
C THR A 275 -12.17 19.18 21.65
N GLN A 276 -11.42 20.03 22.34
CA GLN A 276 -10.73 19.68 23.59
C GLN A 276 -11.76 19.19 24.62
N ASN A 277 -11.78 17.91 24.86
CA ASN A 277 -12.27 17.35 26.11
C ASN A 277 -11.34 16.21 26.49
N GLY A 278 -10.70 16.34 27.66
CA GLY A 278 -9.74 15.39 28.20
C GLY A 278 -10.38 14.02 28.45
N GLY A 279 -10.25 13.17 27.46
CA GLY A 279 -10.56 11.75 27.54
C GLY A 279 -9.31 10.97 27.18
N ASP A 280 -9.06 9.85 27.83
CA ASP A 280 -7.96 8.94 27.61
C ASP A 280 -7.68 8.74 26.12
N LEU A 281 -6.57 9.31 25.63
CA LEU A 281 -6.08 9.09 24.29
C LEU A 281 -5.63 7.62 24.18
N ARG A 282 -6.41 6.81 23.50
CA ARG A 282 -6.02 5.44 23.14
C ARG A 282 -5.31 5.48 21.83
N TRP A 283 -4.15 4.83 21.75
CA TRP A 283 -3.40 4.67 20.50
C TRP A 283 -3.92 3.45 19.75
N ASN A 284 -4.25 3.63 18.50
CA ASN A 284 -4.60 2.55 17.60
C ASN A 284 -3.46 2.39 16.60
N VAL A 285 -2.88 1.22 16.54
CA VAL A 285 -1.84 0.88 15.56
C VAL A 285 -2.37 -0.22 14.66
N ILE A 286 -2.31 0.01 13.36
CA ILE A 286 -2.67 -0.98 12.37
C ILE A 286 -1.51 -1.14 11.41
N LEU A 287 -1.18 -2.38 11.15
CA LEU A 287 -0.20 -2.79 10.16
C LEU A 287 -0.92 -3.38 8.97
N HIS A 288 -0.67 -2.82 7.81
CA HIS A 288 -1.07 -3.40 6.54
C HIS A 288 0.17 -3.76 5.74
N TYR A 289 0.16 -4.95 5.18
CA TYR A 289 1.20 -5.41 4.29
C TYR A 289 0.74 -5.31 2.84
N HIS A 290 1.62 -4.83 1.99
CA HIS A 290 1.38 -4.84 0.56
C HIS A 290 2.60 -5.45 -0.12
N LEU A 291 2.35 -6.37 -1.04
CA LEU A 291 3.40 -6.75 -1.97
C LEU A 291 3.83 -5.50 -2.72
N ALA A 292 5.13 -5.26 -2.88
CA ALA A 292 5.69 -4.09 -3.59
C ALA A 292 5.23 -3.96 -5.04
N LYS A 293 4.08 -4.50 -5.35
CA LYS A 293 3.61 -4.75 -6.69
C LYS A 293 2.85 -3.62 -7.31
N ASN A 294 2.32 -2.61 -6.70
CA ASN A 294 1.41 -1.79 -7.50
C ASN A 294 0.94 -0.51 -6.80
N LEU A 295 1.76 0.52 -6.84
CA LEU A 295 1.35 1.86 -6.45
C LEU A 295 1.52 2.82 -7.63
N ARG A 296 0.45 3.15 -8.31
CA ARG A 296 0.45 4.30 -9.23
C ARG A 296 -0.43 5.42 -8.72
N ARG A 297 0.17 6.60 -8.61
CA ARG A 297 -0.52 7.86 -8.39
C ARG A 297 -0.69 8.56 -9.73
N HIS A 298 -1.92 8.92 -10.06
CA HIS A 298 -2.17 9.85 -11.15
C HIS A 298 -3.00 11.02 -10.61
N SER A 299 -2.43 12.21 -10.67
CA SER A 299 -3.21 13.42 -10.55
C SER A 299 -3.86 13.70 -11.91
N MET A 300 -5.16 13.70 -11.94
CA MET A 300 -5.91 14.10 -13.13
C MET A 300 -5.88 15.63 -13.22
N GLN A 301 -4.82 16.16 -13.83
CA GLN A 301 -4.82 17.54 -14.31
C GLN A 301 -5.42 17.55 -15.70
N VAL A 302 -6.72 17.75 -15.79
CA VAL A 302 -7.35 18.04 -17.07
C VAL A 302 -7.08 19.49 -17.39
N THR A 303 -6.11 19.75 -18.26
CA THR A 303 -5.92 21.07 -18.88
C THR A 303 -7.11 21.29 -19.80
N PRO A 304 -7.85 22.41 -19.71
CA PRO A 304 -8.87 22.68 -20.69
C PRO A 304 -8.17 22.93 -22.03
N PHE A 305 -8.46 22.11 -23.01
CA PHE A 305 -8.25 22.50 -24.40
C PHE A 305 -9.32 23.55 -24.71
N ILE A 306 -8.84 24.76 -25.07
CA ILE A 306 -9.64 25.82 -25.69
C ILE A 306 -10.01 25.36 -27.10
#